data_a53daddf8955a34c99ea23916b36d1d9
#
_entry.id   a53daddf8955a34c99ea23916b36d1d9
#
_cell.length_a   1.000
_cell.length_b   1.000
_cell.length_c   1.000
_cell.angle_alpha   90.00
_cell.angle_beta   90.00
_cell.angle_gamma   90.00
#
_symmetry.space_group_name_H-M   'P 1'
#
loop_
_entity.id
_entity.type
_entity.pdbx_description
1 polymer ?
#
loop_
_entity_poly.entity_id
_entity_poly.type
_entity_poly.pdbx_seq_one_letter_code
_entity_poly.pdbx_strand_id
1 'polypeptide(L)'
;MKPWQPDALLPGFEARELAFPPDYDGPVIATLVRLPVRAAPRGAVLYVHGFIDYFFQRHVALRFAQEGYAFYALDLRKHGRSLREHQHPCFCKDLSEYFADLTRALVEIGEPVMLAGHSTGGLVCALYAHRGERRDQVRALWLNSPFFDFKVHGARRLKLALGIALGRLFPFLSDPRAVNPAYVKSLHRDYRGEWDFDLALKPVEGFPAFYGWLAAIRDGHAKVHAGLSLPCPVLSMHSDEADIILDWRQVARWSRTLGARVSVLQFPGGLHDLVLSRAEIRDEVYRQLFEWMDASVRD
;
A
#
# COMPACT_ATOMS: atom_id res chain seq x y z
N MET A 1 8.58 -10.27 22.27
CA MET A 1 7.62 -10.15 21.13
C MET A 1 6.27 -10.62 21.60
N LYS A 2 5.17 -9.92 21.21
CA LYS A 2 3.81 -10.44 21.47
C LYS A 2 3.58 -11.71 20.65
N PRO A 3 2.86 -12.71 21.18
CA PRO A 3 2.51 -13.90 20.38
C PRO A 3 1.55 -13.55 19.24
N TRP A 4 1.46 -14.42 18.24
CA TRP A 4 0.39 -14.37 17.26
C TRP A 4 -0.94 -14.65 17.94
N GLN A 5 -1.97 -13.88 17.58
CA GLN A 5 -3.34 -14.03 18.09
C GLN A 5 -4.28 -14.19 16.89
N PRO A 6 -5.44 -14.85 17.05
CA PRO A 6 -6.48 -14.81 16.03
C PRO A 6 -6.79 -13.36 15.64
N ASP A 7 -6.88 -13.08 14.34
CA ASP A 7 -7.21 -11.75 13.86
C ASP A 7 -8.70 -11.43 14.12
N ALA A 8 -8.97 -10.25 14.67
CA ALA A 8 -10.32 -9.83 15.00
C ALA A 8 -11.20 -9.54 13.77
N LEU A 9 -10.60 -9.18 12.63
CA LEU A 9 -11.32 -8.78 11.42
C LEU A 9 -11.44 -9.89 10.37
N LEU A 10 -10.48 -10.80 10.31
CA LEU A 10 -10.42 -11.84 9.28
C LEU A 10 -10.36 -13.24 9.90
N PRO A 11 -11.48 -13.94 9.98
CA PRO A 11 -11.51 -15.33 10.52
C PRO A 11 -10.54 -16.24 9.76
N GLY A 12 -9.73 -16.99 10.54
CA GLY A 12 -8.71 -17.90 10.02
C GLY A 12 -7.35 -17.23 9.75
N PHE A 13 -7.23 -15.93 9.99
CA PHE A 13 -5.96 -15.21 10.00
C PHE A 13 -5.45 -15.00 11.43
N GLU A 14 -4.18 -14.68 11.54
CA GLU A 14 -3.53 -14.30 12.79
C GLU A 14 -2.92 -12.90 12.64
N ALA A 15 -2.94 -12.14 13.73
CA ALA A 15 -2.36 -10.81 13.80
C ALA A 15 -1.34 -10.71 14.94
N ARG A 16 -0.34 -9.85 14.77
CA ARG A 16 0.67 -9.54 15.78
C ARG A 16 0.94 -8.04 15.79
N GLU A 17 0.82 -7.43 16.95
CA GLU A 17 1.21 -6.04 17.14
C GLU A 17 2.73 -5.89 17.21
N LEU A 18 3.25 -4.96 16.45
CA LEU A 18 4.65 -4.53 16.42
C LEU A 18 4.74 -3.18 17.11
N ALA A 19 5.25 -3.15 18.34
CA ALA A 19 5.38 -1.91 19.11
C ALA A 19 6.64 -1.12 18.71
N PHE A 20 6.53 0.21 18.76
CA PHE A 20 7.61 1.16 18.48
C PHE A 20 7.73 2.17 19.62
N PRO A 21 8.87 2.88 19.72
CA PRO A 21 8.94 4.06 20.57
C PRO A 21 7.81 5.05 20.26
N PRO A 22 7.28 5.76 21.26
CA PRO A 22 6.28 6.79 21.05
C PRO A 22 6.75 7.85 20.04
N ASP A 23 5.84 8.32 19.20
CA ASP A 23 6.07 9.45 18.31
C ASP A 23 5.34 10.71 18.84
N TYR A 24 5.16 11.72 17.98
CA TYR A 24 4.48 12.98 18.30
C TYR A 24 2.97 12.82 18.62
N ASP A 25 2.38 11.65 18.35
CA ASP A 25 1.00 11.30 18.73
C ASP A 25 0.95 10.36 19.94
N GLY A 26 2.09 10.03 20.56
CA GLY A 26 2.17 9.11 21.69
C GLY A 26 2.49 7.67 21.26
N PRO A 27 2.00 6.64 21.97
CA PRO A 27 2.29 5.24 21.69
C PRO A 27 1.91 4.83 20.26
N VAL A 28 2.81 4.12 19.58
CA VAL A 28 2.66 3.72 18.16
C VAL A 28 2.86 2.22 18.01
N ILE A 29 2.02 1.63 17.19
CA ILE A 29 2.18 0.25 16.72
C ILE A 29 1.97 0.16 15.20
N ALA A 30 2.47 -0.91 14.59
CA ALA A 30 1.97 -1.48 13.34
C ALA A 30 1.40 -2.88 13.62
N THR A 31 0.60 -3.42 12.72
CA THR A 31 0.02 -4.76 12.88
C THR A 31 0.38 -5.64 11.69
N LEU A 32 1.12 -6.71 11.96
CA LEU A 32 1.42 -7.73 10.97
C LEU A 32 0.33 -8.80 11.03
N VAL A 33 -0.30 -9.04 9.87
CA VAL A 33 -1.35 -10.07 9.69
C VAL A 33 -0.78 -11.18 8.82
N ARG A 34 -1.13 -12.43 9.10
CA ARG A 34 -0.74 -13.57 8.26
C ARG A 34 -1.88 -14.56 8.06
N LEU A 35 -1.85 -15.25 6.94
CA LEU A 35 -2.58 -16.50 6.76
C LEU A 35 -1.67 -17.65 7.22
N PRO A 36 -2.04 -18.43 8.26
CA PRO A 36 -1.21 -19.54 8.73
C PRO A 36 -0.97 -20.56 7.62
N VAL A 37 0.30 -20.88 7.37
CA VAL A 37 0.68 -21.89 6.37
C VAL A 37 0.71 -23.30 6.98
N ARG A 38 0.28 -24.30 6.18
CA ARG A 38 0.25 -25.72 6.61
C ARG A 38 1.43 -26.53 6.08
N ALA A 39 2.17 -26.02 5.11
CA ALA A 39 3.30 -26.67 4.47
C ALA A 39 4.44 -25.68 4.25
N ALA A 40 5.64 -26.15 3.93
CA ALA A 40 6.78 -25.29 3.58
C ALA A 40 6.43 -24.45 2.33
N PRO A 41 6.47 -23.11 2.43
CA PRO A 41 6.12 -22.24 1.32
C PRO A 41 7.25 -22.16 0.28
N ARG A 42 6.90 -21.81 -0.96
CA ARG A 42 7.86 -21.49 -2.05
C ARG A 42 8.60 -20.17 -1.80
N GLY A 43 8.08 -19.33 -0.93
CA GLY A 43 8.58 -18.00 -0.56
C GLY A 43 7.51 -17.21 0.15
N ALA A 44 7.85 -15.98 0.55
CA ALA A 44 6.95 -15.11 1.30
C ALA A 44 6.57 -13.85 0.51
N VAL A 45 5.37 -13.35 0.77
CA VAL A 45 4.84 -12.07 0.26
C VAL A 45 4.47 -11.18 1.43
N LEU A 46 4.91 -9.92 1.40
CA LEU A 46 4.47 -8.89 2.34
C LEU A 46 3.68 -7.80 1.60
N TYR A 47 2.39 -7.71 1.88
CA TYR A 47 1.48 -6.74 1.27
C TYR A 47 1.31 -5.49 2.15
N VAL A 48 1.32 -4.31 1.51
CA VAL A 48 1.15 -3.00 2.14
C VAL A 48 0.00 -2.26 1.45
N HIS A 49 -0.99 -1.86 2.24
CA HIS A 49 -2.21 -1.18 1.80
C HIS A 49 -1.97 0.29 1.40
N GLY A 50 -3.02 0.94 0.86
CA GLY A 50 -3.04 2.35 0.47
C GLY A 50 -3.37 3.33 1.59
N PHE A 51 -3.61 4.61 1.23
CA PHE A 51 -4.07 5.67 2.12
C PHE A 51 -5.54 5.45 2.51
N ILE A 52 -5.88 5.69 3.77
CA ILE A 52 -7.22 5.42 4.34
C ILE A 52 -7.66 3.99 4.00
N ASP A 53 -6.77 3.06 4.27
CA ASP A 53 -6.96 1.65 3.95
C ASP A 53 -6.34 0.77 5.04
N TYR A 54 -6.59 -0.53 4.96
CA TYR A 54 -6.03 -1.56 5.80
C TYR A 54 -6.15 -2.92 5.08
N PHE A 55 -5.54 -3.97 5.59
CA PHE A 55 -5.67 -5.28 4.96
C PHE A 55 -7.02 -5.93 5.29
N PHE A 56 -7.89 -6.07 4.29
CA PHE A 56 -9.15 -6.82 4.34
C PHE A 56 -9.30 -7.80 3.17
N GLN A 57 -8.43 -7.75 2.20
CA GLN A 57 -8.47 -8.49 0.94
C GLN A 57 -8.13 -9.97 1.15
N ARG A 58 -8.96 -10.69 1.93
CA ARG A 58 -8.79 -12.12 2.21
C ARG A 58 -8.51 -12.95 0.96
N HIS A 59 -9.17 -12.66 -0.15
CA HIS A 59 -9.03 -13.39 -1.41
C HIS A 59 -7.61 -13.27 -2.00
N VAL A 60 -6.91 -12.16 -1.77
CA VAL A 60 -5.51 -11.99 -2.18
C VAL A 60 -4.62 -13.00 -1.45
N ALA A 61 -4.73 -13.07 -0.12
CA ALA A 61 -3.95 -14.01 0.68
C ALA A 61 -4.23 -15.47 0.28
N LEU A 62 -5.50 -15.81 0.07
CA LEU A 62 -5.90 -17.15 -0.35
C LEU A 62 -5.33 -17.50 -1.73
N ARG A 63 -5.31 -16.54 -2.66
CA ARG A 63 -4.75 -16.77 -3.99
C ARG A 63 -3.25 -17.02 -3.94
N PHE A 64 -2.49 -16.25 -3.15
CA PHE A 64 -1.06 -16.53 -2.94
C PHE A 64 -0.80 -17.87 -2.26
N ALA A 65 -1.63 -18.23 -1.28
CA ALA A 65 -1.53 -19.53 -0.59
C ALA A 65 -1.80 -20.71 -1.54
N GLN A 66 -2.75 -20.58 -2.49
CA GLN A 66 -3.01 -21.57 -3.54
C GLN A 66 -1.79 -21.78 -4.45
N GLU A 67 -1.03 -20.73 -4.71
CA GLU A 67 0.22 -20.80 -5.48
C GLU A 67 1.44 -21.22 -4.62
N GLY A 68 1.21 -21.56 -3.35
CA GLY A 68 2.24 -22.08 -2.44
C GLY A 68 3.08 -21.02 -1.73
N TYR A 69 2.67 -19.75 -1.70
CA TYR A 69 3.37 -18.68 -1.00
C TYR A 69 2.83 -18.46 0.42
N ALA A 70 3.73 -18.16 1.37
CA ALA A 70 3.34 -17.58 2.65
C ALA A 70 2.90 -16.14 2.44
N PHE A 71 1.76 -15.76 3.01
CA PHE A 71 1.21 -14.42 2.84
C PHE A 71 1.15 -13.67 4.15
N TYR A 72 1.73 -12.49 4.14
CA TYR A 72 1.71 -11.50 5.20
C TYR A 72 1.15 -10.17 4.67
N ALA A 73 0.47 -9.43 5.53
CA ALA A 73 0.05 -8.06 5.26
C ALA A 73 0.39 -7.17 6.45
N LEU A 74 0.73 -5.93 6.18
CA LEU A 74 1.09 -4.95 7.20
C LEU A 74 0.08 -3.81 7.19
N ASP A 75 -0.72 -3.70 8.28
CA ASP A 75 -1.41 -2.46 8.57
C ASP A 75 -0.38 -1.49 9.17
N LEU A 76 -0.01 -0.48 8.39
CA LEU A 76 0.95 0.55 8.79
C LEU A 76 0.48 1.29 10.04
N ARG A 77 1.41 1.93 10.76
CA ARG A 77 1.06 2.80 11.89
C ARG A 77 -0.08 3.76 11.52
N LYS A 78 -1.00 3.99 12.47
CA LYS A 78 -2.13 4.91 12.33
C LYS A 78 -3.14 4.54 11.22
N HIS A 79 -3.12 3.28 10.76
CA HIS A 79 -4.09 2.74 9.81
C HIS A 79 -4.73 1.45 10.35
N GLY A 80 -5.97 1.19 9.96
CA GLY A 80 -6.65 -0.06 10.23
C GLY A 80 -6.51 -0.54 11.67
N ARG A 81 -6.03 -1.78 11.87
CA ARG A 81 -5.78 -2.39 13.19
C ARG A 81 -4.77 -1.62 14.04
N SER A 82 -3.94 -0.81 13.41
CA SER A 82 -2.85 -0.07 14.07
C SER A 82 -3.26 1.32 14.55
N LEU A 83 -4.43 1.82 14.12
CA LEU A 83 -4.94 3.14 14.54
C LEU A 83 -5.37 3.11 16.00
N ARG A 84 -5.06 4.17 16.74
CA ARG A 84 -5.46 4.40 18.14
C ARG A 84 -6.24 5.71 18.24
N GLU A 85 -7.18 5.82 19.18
CA GLU A 85 -8.09 6.96 19.36
C GLU A 85 -7.37 8.30 19.52
N HIS A 86 -6.20 8.31 20.14
CA HIS A 86 -5.41 9.53 20.39
C HIS A 86 -4.60 10.01 19.17
N GLN A 87 -4.58 9.25 18.08
CA GLN A 87 -3.72 9.52 16.93
C GLN A 87 -4.45 10.30 15.81
N HIS A 88 -3.67 11.02 15.02
CA HIS A 88 -4.11 11.56 13.75
C HIS A 88 -4.16 10.41 12.72
N PRO A 89 -5.35 10.00 12.24
CA PRO A 89 -5.47 8.85 11.35
C PRO A 89 -4.70 9.04 10.05
N CYS A 90 -4.04 7.99 9.59
CA CYS A 90 -3.29 7.91 8.33
C CYS A 90 -2.19 8.97 8.17
N PHE A 91 -1.70 9.56 9.26
CA PHE A 91 -0.75 10.66 9.26
C PHE A 91 0.70 10.19 9.47
N CYS A 92 1.61 10.78 8.72
CA CYS A 92 3.05 10.81 8.98
C CYS A 92 3.64 12.16 8.56
N LYS A 93 4.74 12.56 9.17
CA LYS A 93 5.51 13.76 8.78
C LYS A 93 6.53 13.46 7.67
N ASP A 94 6.99 12.22 7.58
CA ASP A 94 7.90 11.71 6.56
C ASP A 94 7.57 10.25 6.26
N LEU A 95 7.62 9.84 4.99
CA LEU A 95 7.35 8.46 4.59
C LEU A 95 8.35 7.45 5.17
N SER A 96 9.52 7.89 5.63
CA SER A 96 10.48 7.02 6.31
C SER A 96 10.00 6.51 7.67
N GLU A 97 8.96 7.12 8.26
CA GLU A 97 8.31 6.58 9.46
C GLU A 97 7.75 5.17 9.20
N TYR A 98 7.19 4.93 8.01
CA TYR A 98 6.71 3.62 7.59
C TYR A 98 7.85 2.62 7.32
N PHE A 99 9.09 3.10 7.14
CA PHE A 99 10.23 2.20 6.97
C PHE A 99 10.53 1.40 8.23
N ALA A 100 10.31 1.99 9.40
CA ALA A 100 10.45 1.25 10.66
C ALA A 100 9.42 0.11 10.76
N ASP A 101 8.18 0.36 10.28
CA ASP A 101 7.12 -0.65 10.24
C ASP A 101 7.50 -1.82 9.33
N LEU A 102 7.96 -1.51 8.12
CA LEU A 102 8.44 -2.51 7.14
C LEU A 102 9.66 -3.29 7.64
N THR A 103 10.66 -2.58 8.19
CA THR A 103 11.86 -3.22 8.76
C THR A 103 11.47 -4.21 9.85
N ARG A 104 10.57 -3.81 10.75
CA ARG A 104 10.11 -4.68 11.83
C ARG A 104 9.33 -5.88 11.30
N ALA A 105 8.45 -5.67 10.31
CA ALA A 105 7.71 -6.77 9.66
C ALA A 105 8.65 -7.78 8.99
N LEU A 106 9.67 -7.31 8.26
CA LEU A 106 10.67 -8.17 7.62
C LEU A 106 11.50 -8.96 8.64
N VAL A 107 11.86 -8.36 9.77
CA VAL A 107 12.53 -9.08 10.88
C VAL A 107 11.62 -10.16 11.45
N GLU A 108 10.31 -9.91 11.59
CA GLU A 108 9.36 -10.90 12.10
C GLU A 108 9.10 -12.04 11.11
N ILE A 109 9.12 -11.77 9.80
CA ILE A 109 8.99 -12.77 8.75
C ILE A 109 10.23 -13.65 8.67
N GLY A 110 11.44 -13.05 8.80
CA GLY A 110 12.70 -13.76 8.94
C GLY A 110 13.25 -14.37 7.64
N GLU A 111 12.59 -14.17 6.51
CA GLU A 111 12.99 -14.66 5.18
C GLU A 111 12.83 -13.58 4.11
N PRO A 112 13.49 -13.73 2.94
CA PRO A 112 13.29 -12.81 1.83
C PRO A 112 11.87 -12.84 1.30
N VAL A 113 11.34 -11.66 0.92
CA VAL A 113 9.96 -11.51 0.47
C VAL A 113 9.86 -10.90 -0.93
N MET A 114 8.76 -11.19 -1.62
CA MET A 114 8.19 -10.25 -2.58
C MET A 114 7.44 -9.18 -1.79
N LEU A 115 7.84 -7.91 -1.95
CA LEU A 115 7.14 -6.79 -1.34
C LEU A 115 6.04 -6.32 -2.29
N ALA A 116 4.80 -6.31 -1.83
CA ALA A 116 3.63 -5.92 -2.61
C ALA A 116 3.03 -4.64 -2.03
N GLY A 117 2.69 -3.65 -2.86
CA GLY A 117 2.13 -2.39 -2.37
C GLY A 117 1.03 -1.84 -3.25
N HIS A 118 -0.08 -1.43 -2.62
CA HIS A 118 -1.17 -0.74 -3.30
C HIS A 118 -1.11 0.76 -3.07
N SER A 119 -1.29 1.56 -4.13
CA SER A 119 -1.43 3.02 -4.06
C SER A 119 -0.30 3.68 -3.26
N THR A 120 -0.57 4.35 -2.12
CA THR A 120 0.44 4.91 -1.20
C THR A 120 1.39 3.83 -0.68
N GLY A 121 0.88 2.62 -0.39
CA GLY A 121 1.72 1.48 -0.05
C GLY A 121 2.71 1.14 -1.16
N GLY A 122 2.31 1.28 -2.43
CA GLY A 122 3.20 1.12 -3.58
C GLY A 122 4.34 2.15 -3.60
N LEU A 123 4.04 3.41 -3.28
CA LEU A 123 5.07 4.47 -3.12
C LEU A 123 6.03 4.12 -1.99
N VAL A 124 5.50 3.76 -0.81
CA VAL A 124 6.30 3.38 0.37
C VAL A 124 7.19 2.18 0.07
N CYS A 125 6.64 1.13 -0.57
CA CYS A 125 7.38 -0.08 -0.94
C CYS A 125 8.53 0.23 -1.93
N ALA A 126 8.28 1.06 -2.94
CA ALA A 126 9.31 1.46 -3.90
C ALA A 126 10.45 2.23 -3.22
N LEU A 127 10.12 3.18 -2.36
CA LEU A 127 11.11 3.95 -1.59
C LEU A 127 11.85 3.07 -0.58
N TYR A 128 11.18 2.11 0.04
CA TYR A 128 11.80 1.16 0.97
C TYR A 128 12.78 0.22 0.24
N ALA A 129 12.39 -0.35 -0.89
CA ALA A 129 13.26 -1.19 -1.69
C ALA A 129 14.53 -0.45 -2.16
N HIS A 130 14.46 0.88 -2.29
CA HIS A 130 15.62 1.73 -2.61
C HIS A 130 16.53 2.02 -1.41
N ARG A 131 15.95 2.31 -0.21
CA ARG A 131 16.70 2.87 0.95
C ARG A 131 16.44 2.16 2.27
N GLY A 132 15.48 1.23 2.33
CA GLY A 132 15.12 0.56 3.57
C GLY A 132 16.31 -0.19 4.19
N GLU A 133 16.29 -0.31 5.50
CA GLU A 133 17.35 -0.98 6.27
C GLU A 133 17.49 -2.46 5.87
N ARG A 134 16.36 -3.13 5.60
CA ARG A 134 16.31 -4.54 5.17
C ARG A 134 15.94 -4.70 3.70
N ARG A 135 16.32 -3.73 2.84
CA ARG A 135 16.04 -3.80 1.40
C ARG A 135 16.67 -5.02 0.71
N ASP A 136 17.71 -5.58 1.29
CA ASP A 136 18.36 -6.83 0.86
C ASP A 136 17.45 -8.06 0.97
N GLN A 137 16.42 -8.00 1.84
CA GLN A 137 15.38 -9.03 1.94
C GLN A 137 14.26 -8.87 0.88
N VAL A 138 14.24 -7.78 0.12
CA VAL A 138 13.25 -7.56 -0.95
C VAL A 138 13.74 -8.19 -2.24
N ARG A 139 13.20 -9.38 -2.59
CA ARG A 139 13.58 -10.13 -3.79
C ARG A 139 12.89 -9.66 -5.05
N ALA A 140 11.67 -9.16 -4.92
CA ALA A 140 10.86 -8.62 -6.01
C ALA A 140 9.89 -7.58 -5.48
N LEU A 141 9.37 -6.73 -6.36
CA LEU A 141 8.40 -5.69 -6.02
C LEU A 141 7.19 -5.79 -6.95
N TRP A 142 6.00 -5.95 -6.35
CA TRP A 142 4.72 -5.85 -7.05
C TRP A 142 3.98 -4.59 -6.62
N LEU A 143 3.66 -3.73 -7.58
CA LEU A 143 3.02 -2.44 -7.36
C LEU A 143 1.64 -2.43 -8.05
N ASN A 144 0.60 -2.35 -7.26
CA ASN A 144 -0.78 -2.24 -7.70
C ASN A 144 -1.21 -0.78 -7.66
N SER A 145 -1.32 -0.13 -8.81
CA SER A 145 -1.69 1.28 -8.98
C SER A 145 -0.89 2.23 -8.06
N PRO A 146 0.46 2.20 -8.09
CA PRO A 146 1.27 2.97 -7.14
C PRO A 146 1.05 4.47 -7.27
N PHE A 147 0.96 5.16 -6.12
CA PHE A 147 0.73 6.60 -6.04
C PHE A 147 2.03 7.38 -6.27
N PHE A 148 2.40 7.59 -7.54
CA PHE A 148 3.65 8.25 -7.92
C PHE A 148 3.49 9.71 -8.33
N ASP A 149 2.26 10.21 -8.50
CA ASP A 149 1.98 11.64 -8.69
C ASP A 149 0.51 11.97 -8.37
N PHE A 150 0.24 13.23 -8.07
CA PHE A 150 -1.12 13.72 -7.82
C PHE A 150 -1.89 13.95 -9.12
N LYS A 151 -3.13 13.44 -9.20
CA LYS A 151 -4.08 13.71 -10.30
C LYS A 151 -4.73 15.09 -10.12
N VAL A 152 -3.97 16.16 -10.34
CA VAL A 152 -4.46 17.53 -10.18
C VAL A 152 -4.08 18.42 -11.36
N HIS A 153 -5.02 19.27 -11.77
CA HIS A 153 -4.85 20.19 -12.89
C HIS A 153 -5.34 21.61 -12.53
N GLY A 154 -4.85 22.62 -13.25
CA GLY A 154 -5.30 23.99 -13.13
C GLY A 154 -5.18 24.55 -11.70
N ALA A 155 -6.23 25.24 -11.24
CA ALA A 155 -6.27 25.87 -9.92
C ALA A 155 -6.11 24.90 -8.74
N ARG A 156 -6.49 23.62 -8.90
CA ARG A 156 -6.28 22.59 -7.87
C ARG A 156 -4.80 22.33 -7.61
N ARG A 157 -3.95 22.46 -8.63
CA ARG A 157 -2.49 22.31 -8.49
C ARG A 157 -1.91 23.40 -7.58
N LEU A 158 -2.41 24.64 -7.72
CA LEU A 158 -1.99 25.75 -6.86
C LEU A 158 -2.47 25.54 -5.41
N LYS A 159 -3.73 25.13 -5.23
CA LYS A 159 -4.26 24.78 -3.89
C LYS A 159 -3.42 23.69 -3.23
N LEU A 160 -3.07 22.63 -3.96
CA LEU A 160 -2.21 21.55 -3.47
C LEU A 160 -0.82 22.08 -3.08
N ALA A 161 -0.18 22.90 -3.93
CA ALA A 161 1.12 23.48 -3.64
C ALA A 161 1.12 24.35 -2.39
N LEU A 162 0.06 25.14 -2.18
CA LEU A 162 -0.14 25.91 -0.96
C LEU A 162 -0.33 25.02 0.27
N GLY A 163 -1.17 23.96 0.15
CA GLY A 163 -1.36 22.96 1.22
C GLY A 163 -0.04 22.29 1.61
N ILE A 164 0.78 21.91 0.64
CA ILE A 164 2.11 21.33 0.88
C ILE A 164 3.03 22.33 1.61
N ALA A 165 3.07 23.58 1.17
CA ALA A 165 3.88 24.63 1.80
C ALA A 165 3.43 24.89 3.26
N LEU A 166 2.11 24.97 3.49
CA LEU A 166 1.54 25.10 4.84
C LEU A 166 1.83 23.87 5.70
N GLY A 167 1.78 22.67 5.11
CA GLY A 167 2.05 21.42 5.83
C GLY A 167 3.45 21.31 6.42
N ARG A 168 4.43 21.99 5.83
CA ARG A 168 5.80 22.06 6.37
C ARG A 168 5.90 22.92 7.64
N LEU A 169 5.01 23.91 7.80
CA LEU A 169 4.96 24.80 8.97
C LEU A 169 3.91 24.35 10.00
N PHE A 170 2.79 23.88 9.51
CA PHE A 170 1.62 23.49 10.30
C PHE A 170 1.14 22.09 9.90
N PRO A 171 1.87 21.01 10.23
CA PRO A 171 1.65 19.68 9.70
C PRO A 171 0.28 19.07 10.04
N PHE A 172 -0.32 19.50 11.14
CA PHE A 172 -1.61 18.99 11.61
C PHE A 172 -2.84 19.72 11.05
N LEU A 173 -2.63 20.79 10.28
CA LEU A 173 -3.75 21.34 9.49
C LEU A 173 -4.21 20.28 8.47
N SER A 174 -5.51 20.18 8.24
CA SER A 174 -6.10 19.16 7.39
C SER A 174 -7.17 19.69 6.45
N ASP A 175 -7.38 18.98 5.34
CA ASP A 175 -8.55 19.11 4.49
C ASP A 175 -9.52 17.97 4.82
N PRO A 176 -10.72 18.23 5.37
CA PRO A 176 -11.67 17.20 5.73
C PRO A 176 -12.30 16.49 4.52
N ARG A 177 -12.10 17.00 3.30
CA ARG A 177 -12.67 16.46 2.04
C ARG A 177 -11.60 15.85 1.13
N ALA A 178 -10.65 15.18 1.71
CA ALA A 178 -9.49 14.70 0.97
C ALA A 178 -9.78 13.57 -0.01
N VAL A 179 -10.81 12.77 0.22
CA VAL A 179 -11.09 11.55 -0.56
C VAL A 179 -12.42 11.69 -1.30
N ASN A 180 -12.45 11.17 -2.52
CA ASN A 180 -13.70 11.09 -3.27
C ASN A 180 -14.56 9.92 -2.74
N PRO A 181 -15.71 10.18 -2.11
CA PRO A 181 -16.58 9.12 -1.60
C PRO A 181 -17.03 8.10 -2.64
N ALA A 182 -17.02 8.50 -3.92
CA ALA A 182 -17.39 7.61 -5.02
C ALA A 182 -16.50 6.37 -5.11
N TYR A 183 -15.24 6.47 -4.68
CA TYR A 183 -14.32 5.33 -4.68
C TYR A 183 -14.75 4.27 -3.67
N VAL A 184 -14.91 4.61 -2.40
CA VAL A 184 -15.37 3.66 -1.38
C VAL A 184 -16.74 3.09 -1.73
N LYS A 185 -17.66 3.92 -2.23
CA LYS A 185 -18.99 3.48 -2.71
C LYS A 185 -18.92 2.54 -3.92
N SER A 186 -17.87 2.60 -4.73
CA SER A 186 -17.69 1.66 -5.84
C SER A 186 -17.15 0.31 -5.39
N LEU A 187 -16.61 0.22 -4.17
CA LEU A 187 -16.04 -1.00 -3.61
C LEU A 187 -16.98 -1.73 -2.67
N HIS A 188 -17.67 -1.00 -1.77
CA HIS A 188 -18.41 -1.60 -0.66
C HIS A 188 -19.78 -2.11 -1.09
N ARG A 189 -20.14 -3.33 -0.62
CA ARG A 189 -21.37 -4.05 -0.98
C ARG A 189 -22.66 -3.33 -0.58
N ASP A 190 -22.64 -2.49 0.44
CA ASP A 190 -23.81 -1.69 0.86
C ASP A 190 -24.11 -0.55 -0.11
N TYR A 191 -23.28 -0.36 -1.14
CA TYR A 191 -23.44 0.64 -2.19
C TYR A 191 -23.45 -0.01 -3.59
N ARG A 192 -22.37 0.12 -4.36
CA ARG A 192 -22.28 -0.34 -5.75
C ARG A 192 -21.17 -1.37 -6.00
N GLY A 193 -20.48 -1.76 -4.93
CA GLY A 193 -19.36 -2.70 -4.98
C GLY A 193 -19.76 -4.11 -4.55
N GLU A 194 -18.78 -4.98 -4.51
CA GLU A 194 -18.91 -6.40 -4.18
C GLU A 194 -18.25 -6.75 -2.83
N TRP A 195 -17.47 -5.81 -2.25
CA TRP A 195 -16.57 -6.10 -1.15
C TRP A 195 -17.17 -5.72 0.19
N ASP A 196 -16.84 -6.52 1.20
CA ASP A 196 -17.19 -6.30 2.58
C ASP A 196 -15.93 -5.91 3.38
N PHE A 197 -15.97 -4.75 4.00
CA PHE A 197 -14.92 -4.24 4.88
C PHE A 197 -15.49 -3.28 5.92
N ASP A 198 -14.77 -3.08 7.02
CA ASP A 198 -15.21 -2.24 8.11
C ASP A 198 -15.13 -0.74 7.73
N LEU A 199 -16.28 -0.11 7.61
CA LEU A 199 -16.41 1.31 7.31
C LEU A 199 -15.94 2.24 8.44
N ALA A 200 -15.72 1.75 9.65
CA ALA A 200 -15.07 2.54 10.70
C ALA A 200 -13.56 2.68 10.43
N LEU A 201 -12.94 1.69 9.79
CA LEU A 201 -11.52 1.68 9.44
C LEU A 201 -11.22 2.25 8.05
N LYS A 202 -12.22 2.21 7.15
CA LYS A 202 -12.16 2.77 5.78
C LYS A 202 -13.46 3.52 5.50
N PRO A 203 -13.64 4.73 6.09
CA PRO A 203 -14.90 5.46 5.99
C PRO A 203 -15.22 5.91 4.56
N VAL A 204 -16.52 5.99 4.24
CA VAL A 204 -16.99 6.48 2.94
C VAL A 204 -16.51 7.90 2.66
N GLU A 205 -16.59 8.78 3.66
CA GLU A 205 -16.15 10.18 3.54
C GLU A 205 -14.63 10.33 3.75
N GLY A 206 -13.93 9.23 4.08
CA GLY A 206 -12.51 9.19 4.38
C GLY A 206 -12.18 9.81 5.75
N PHE A 207 -10.88 9.79 6.07
CA PHE A 207 -10.31 10.59 7.15
C PHE A 207 -9.77 11.91 6.61
N PRO A 208 -9.58 12.96 7.45
CA PRO A 208 -8.96 14.19 7.01
C PRO A 208 -7.57 13.95 6.42
N ALA A 209 -7.23 14.56 5.28
CA ALA A 209 -5.86 14.57 4.80
C ALA A 209 -5.11 15.74 5.43
N PHE A 210 -4.12 15.42 6.24
CA PHE A 210 -3.26 16.38 6.89
C PHE A 210 -2.25 16.98 5.90
N TYR A 211 -1.99 18.27 6.00
CA TYR A 211 -1.07 18.95 5.09
C TYR A 211 0.39 18.49 5.26
N GLY A 212 0.79 18.07 6.47
CA GLY A 212 2.09 17.42 6.69
C GLY A 212 2.23 16.11 5.92
N TRP A 213 1.17 15.30 5.86
CA TRP A 213 1.16 14.10 5.03
C TRP A 213 1.27 14.43 3.54
N LEU A 214 0.59 15.48 3.04
CA LEU A 214 0.73 15.92 1.64
C LEU A 214 2.18 16.33 1.33
N ALA A 215 2.87 16.99 2.27
CA ALA A 215 4.27 17.34 2.13
C ALA A 215 5.16 16.10 2.08
N ALA A 216 4.94 15.12 2.97
CA ALA A 216 5.68 13.85 2.98
C ALA A 216 5.49 13.06 1.67
N ILE A 217 4.25 12.98 1.14
CA ILE A 217 3.96 12.37 -0.16
C ILE A 217 4.69 13.10 -1.29
N ARG A 218 4.65 14.44 -1.31
CA ARG A 218 5.34 15.22 -2.35
C ARG A 218 6.85 14.99 -2.35
N ASP A 219 7.45 14.87 -1.17
CA ASP A 219 8.87 14.58 -1.03
C ASP A 219 9.19 13.14 -1.47
N GLY A 220 8.28 12.20 -1.23
CA GLY A 220 8.33 10.84 -1.77
C GLY A 220 8.25 10.80 -3.31
N HIS A 221 7.29 11.53 -3.89
CA HIS A 221 7.17 11.68 -5.35
C HIS A 221 8.44 12.27 -5.97
N ALA A 222 9.02 13.30 -5.36
CA ALA A 222 10.25 13.91 -5.86
C ALA A 222 11.41 12.90 -5.93
N LYS A 223 11.51 11.99 -4.96
CA LYS A 223 12.50 10.90 -4.98
C LYS A 223 12.26 9.92 -6.13
N VAL A 224 10.99 9.51 -6.36
CA VAL A 224 10.62 8.65 -7.50
C VAL A 224 10.89 9.35 -8.83
N HIS A 225 10.54 10.64 -8.96
CA HIS A 225 10.73 11.42 -10.18
C HIS A 225 12.21 11.66 -10.52
N ALA A 226 13.10 11.66 -9.52
CA ALA A 226 14.54 11.68 -9.73
C ALA A 226 15.12 10.37 -10.24
N GLY A 227 14.30 9.30 -10.26
CA GLY A 227 14.70 7.94 -10.62
C GLY A 227 15.20 7.15 -9.42
N LEU A 228 14.73 5.91 -9.33
CA LEU A 228 15.21 4.94 -8.35
C LEU A 228 16.06 3.89 -9.07
N SER A 229 17.09 3.39 -8.40
CA SER A 229 17.92 2.27 -8.91
C SER A 229 17.59 1.03 -8.09
N LEU A 230 16.40 0.44 -8.32
CA LEU A 230 15.97 -0.75 -7.59
C LEU A 230 16.77 -1.98 -8.05
N PRO A 231 17.36 -2.75 -7.11
CA PRO A 231 18.18 -3.91 -7.44
C PRO A 231 17.35 -5.14 -7.80
N CYS A 232 16.09 -5.19 -7.43
CA CYS A 232 15.18 -6.31 -7.66
C CYS A 232 14.29 -6.08 -8.90
N PRO A 233 13.70 -7.14 -9.48
CA PRO A 233 12.67 -7.00 -10.51
C PRO A 233 11.43 -6.33 -9.95
N VAL A 234 10.79 -5.51 -10.79
CA VAL A 234 9.59 -4.74 -10.45
C VAL A 234 8.49 -5.04 -11.46
N LEU A 235 7.31 -5.39 -10.97
CA LEU A 235 6.07 -5.43 -11.73
C LEU A 235 5.16 -4.29 -11.24
N SER A 236 4.88 -3.33 -12.12
CA SER A 236 3.90 -2.28 -11.86
C SER A 236 2.67 -2.51 -12.71
N MET A 237 1.53 -2.60 -12.06
CA MET A 237 0.23 -2.79 -12.69
C MET A 237 -0.65 -1.58 -12.43
N HIS A 238 -1.43 -1.16 -13.43
CA HIS A 238 -2.35 -0.03 -13.30
C HIS A 238 -3.57 -0.18 -14.21
N SER A 239 -4.62 0.54 -13.89
CA SER A 239 -5.83 0.67 -14.71
C SER A 239 -5.62 1.62 -15.90
N ASP A 240 -6.71 2.04 -16.51
CA ASP A 240 -6.82 3.08 -17.53
C ASP A 240 -7.61 4.30 -17.00
N GLU A 241 -8.43 4.91 -17.88
CA GLU A 241 -9.33 6.01 -17.53
C GLU A 241 -10.39 5.64 -16.48
N ALA A 242 -10.62 4.35 -16.24
CA ALA A 242 -11.53 3.89 -15.18
C ALA A 242 -11.01 4.16 -13.77
N ASP A 243 -9.70 4.36 -13.59
CA ASP A 243 -9.14 4.83 -12.32
C ASP A 243 -9.56 6.27 -12.03
N ILE A 244 -10.49 6.43 -11.08
CA ILE A 244 -10.98 7.75 -10.65
C ILE A 244 -10.06 8.45 -9.64
N ILE A 245 -9.02 7.77 -9.14
CA ILE A 245 -8.10 8.26 -8.11
C ILE A 245 -6.81 8.80 -8.73
N LEU A 246 -6.15 8.02 -9.58
CA LEU A 246 -4.86 8.36 -10.18
C LEU A 246 -4.97 8.67 -11.68
N ASP A 247 -4.00 9.37 -12.21
CA ASP A 247 -3.75 9.43 -13.64
C ASP A 247 -2.83 8.27 -14.03
N TRP A 248 -3.39 7.27 -14.70
CA TRP A 248 -2.66 6.08 -15.12
C TRP A 248 -1.43 6.38 -15.98
N ARG A 249 -1.45 7.49 -16.75
CA ARG A 249 -0.29 7.92 -17.57
C ARG A 249 0.90 8.28 -16.70
N GLN A 250 0.64 8.94 -15.56
CA GLN A 250 1.67 9.27 -14.58
C GLN A 250 2.17 7.98 -13.89
N VAL A 251 1.27 7.07 -13.52
CA VAL A 251 1.66 5.77 -12.96
C VAL A 251 2.59 5.04 -13.93
N ALA A 252 2.18 4.87 -15.20
CA ALA A 252 2.99 4.21 -16.21
C ALA A 252 4.34 4.89 -16.45
N ARG A 253 4.35 6.24 -16.50
CA ARG A 253 5.57 7.04 -16.71
C ARG A 253 6.59 6.80 -15.61
N TRP A 254 6.18 7.02 -14.36
CA TRP A 254 7.10 6.98 -13.23
C TRP A 254 7.48 5.56 -12.83
N SER A 255 6.65 4.57 -13.10
CA SER A 255 7.03 3.16 -12.92
C SER A 255 8.26 2.80 -13.75
N ARG A 256 8.40 3.31 -14.96
CA ARG A 256 9.55 3.02 -15.84
C ARG A 256 10.88 3.59 -15.32
N THR A 257 10.86 4.50 -14.36
CA THR A 257 12.06 5.12 -13.77
C THR A 257 12.56 4.43 -12.51
N LEU A 258 11.92 3.33 -12.09
CA LEU A 258 12.24 2.65 -10.83
C LEU A 258 13.53 1.83 -10.87
N GLY A 259 13.96 1.36 -12.04
CA GLY A 259 15.16 0.53 -12.19
C GLY A 259 15.30 -0.07 -13.59
N ALA A 260 16.27 -0.95 -13.76
CA ALA A 260 16.56 -1.58 -15.05
C ALA A 260 15.62 -2.76 -15.39
N ARG A 261 15.03 -3.41 -14.38
CA ARG A 261 14.18 -4.61 -14.53
C ARG A 261 12.74 -4.28 -14.15
N VAL A 262 12.06 -3.46 -14.95
CA VAL A 262 10.68 -3.02 -14.67
C VAL A 262 9.75 -3.47 -15.79
N SER A 263 8.72 -4.22 -15.41
CA SER A 263 7.56 -4.54 -16.25
C SER A 263 6.39 -3.63 -15.86
N VAL A 264 5.72 -3.05 -16.86
CA VAL A 264 4.53 -2.19 -16.62
C VAL A 264 3.37 -2.75 -17.42
N LEU A 265 2.28 -3.12 -16.74
CA LEU A 265 1.10 -3.73 -17.33
C LEU A 265 -0.14 -2.87 -17.06
N GLN A 266 -0.97 -2.71 -18.09
CA GLN A 266 -2.23 -1.98 -18.02
C GLN A 266 -3.42 -2.95 -18.05
N PHE A 267 -4.43 -2.69 -17.20
CA PHE A 267 -5.66 -3.47 -17.10
C PHE A 267 -6.87 -2.58 -17.39
N PRO A 268 -7.32 -2.49 -18.65
CA PRO A 268 -8.43 -1.62 -19.03
C PRO A 268 -9.71 -1.94 -18.27
N GLY A 269 -10.40 -0.89 -17.79
CA GLY A 269 -11.64 -1.01 -17.03
C GLY A 269 -11.44 -1.45 -15.57
N GLY A 270 -10.19 -1.64 -15.13
CA GLY A 270 -9.87 -1.97 -13.74
C GLY A 270 -10.19 -0.82 -12.77
N LEU A 271 -10.53 -1.15 -11.54
CA LEU A 271 -10.62 -0.17 -10.47
C LEU A 271 -9.23 0.31 -10.07
N HIS A 272 -9.16 1.37 -9.24
CA HIS A 272 -7.89 1.85 -8.67
C HIS A 272 -7.14 0.73 -7.93
N ASP A 273 -7.82 -0.05 -7.10
CA ASP A 273 -7.28 -1.32 -6.59
C ASP A 273 -7.67 -2.44 -7.56
N LEU A 274 -6.72 -2.92 -8.36
CA LEU A 274 -6.95 -3.92 -9.40
C LEU A 274 -7.46 -5.25 -8.84
N VAL A 275 -7.04 -5.62 -7.62
CA VAL A 275 -7.50 -6.87 -6.98
C VAL A 275 -8.92 -6.76 -6.42
N LEU A 276 -9.50 -5.57 -6.42
CA LEU A 276 -10.91 -5.32 -6.08
C LEU A 276 -11.79 -5.09 -7.32
N SER A 277 -11.24 -5.22 -8.52
CA SER A 277 -11.97 -5.15 -9.79
C SER A 277 -12.91 -6.34 -9.98
N ARG A 278 -13.73 -6.29 -11.02
CA ARG A 278 -14.58 -7.42 -11.44
C ARG A 278 -13.75 -8.68 -11.67
N ALA A 279 -14.38 -9.85 -11.54
CA ALA A 279 -13.71 -11.15 -11.57
C ALA A 279 -12.79 -11.32 -12.78
N GLU A 280 -13.26 -10.98 -14.00
CA GLU A 280 -12.51 -11.17 -15.23
C GLU A 280 -11.20 -10.37 -15.25
N ILE A 281 -11.22 -9.13 -14.75
CA ILE A 281 -10.03 -8.27 -14.67
C ILE A 281 -9.11 -8.80 -13.56
N ARG A 282 -9.67 -9.12 -12.40
CA ARG A 282 -8.93 -9.64 -11.25
C ARG A 282 -8.22 -10.96 -11.57
N ASP A 283 -8.88 -11.87 -12.27
CA ASP A 283 -8.30 -13.15 -12.67
C ASP A 283 -7.13 -12.95 -13.65
N GLU A 284 -7.27 -12.01 -14.58
CA GLU A 284 -6.18 -11.63 -15.50
C GLU A 284 -5.00 -10.97 -14.76
N VAL A 285 -5.28 -10.12 -13.75
CA VAL A 285 -4.24 -9.53 -12.87
C VAL A 285 -3.44 -10.64 -12.19
N TYR A 286 -4.10 -11.63 -11.60
CA TYR A 286 -3.41 -12.75 -10.96
C TYR A 286 -2.65 -13.63 -11.95
N ARG A 287 -3.23 -13.92 -13.11
CA ARG A 287 -2.56 -14.69 -14.14
C ARG A 287 -1.23 -14.04 -14.57
N GLN A 288 -1.27 -12.75 -14.90
CA GLN A 288 -0.08 -11.98 -15.29
C GLN A 288 0.93 -11.85 -14.13
N LEU A 289 0.45 -11.68 -12.90
CA LEU A 289 1.31 -11.61 -11.71
C LEU A 289 2.10 -12.90 -11.51
N PHE A 290 1.43 -14.05 -11.51
CA PHE A 290 2.11 -15.32 -11.25
C PHE A 290 2.99 -15.76 -12.41
N GLU A 291 2.61 -15.50 -13.66
CA GLU A 291 3.49 -15.69 -14.83
C GLU A 291 4.76 -14.85 -14.71
N TRP A 292 4.63 -13.58 -14.31
CA TRP A 292 5.78 -12.71 -14.09
C TRP A 292 6.66 -13.21 -12.92
N MET A 293 6.03 -13.64 -11.81
CA MET A 293 6.77 -14.19 -10.67
C MET A 293 7.58 -15.43 -11.08
N ASP A 294 6.97 -16.34 -11.83
CA ASP A 294 7.64 -17.55 -12.32
C ASP A 294 8.80 -17.26 -13.30
N ALA A 295 8.70 -16.16 -14.04
CA ALA A 295 9.75 -15.74 -14.98
C ALA A 295 10.88 -14.92 -14.32
N SER A 296 10.57 -14.13 -13.29
CA SER A 296 11.46 -13.07 -12.79
C SER A 296 12.02 -13.31 -11.39
N VAL A 297 11.41 -14.20 -10.60
CA VAL A 297 11.74 -14.43 -9.18
C VAL A 297 12.39 -15.81 -8.96
N ARG A 298 12.66 -16.56 -10.03
CA ARG A 298 13.42 -17.81 -9.94
C ARG A 298 14.87 -17.49 -9.63
N ASP A 299 15.33 -17.89 -8.42
CA ASP A 299 16.70 -17.97 -7.86
C ASP A 299 17.38 -16.67 -7.46
#